data_a13a46889e026b3fab43d03670423fd5
#
_entry.id   a13a46889e026b3fab43d03670423fd5
#
_cell.length_a   1.000
_cell.length_b   1.000
_cell.length_c   1.000
_cell.angle_alpha   90.00
_cell.angle_beta   90.00
_cell.angle_gamma   90.00
#
_symmetry.space_group_name_H-M   'P 1'
#
loop_
_entity.id
_entity.type
_entity.pdbx_description
1 polymer ?
#
loop_
_entity_poly.entity_id
_entity_poly.type
_entity_poly.pdbx_seq_one_letter_code
_entity_poly.pdbx_strand_id
1 'polypeptide(L)'
;MIDVESKLLIVDDLPENLLALDALIRGSGRTVFQAGSADEALSLMLEHEFALAILDVQMPVMNGFELAELMRGTERTRHIPIIFVSAAGRELNYAFQGYESGAVDFLQKPLDAYVVTSKVNVFVDLYRHRKALRREMEALATSHREQEALVGQLQATQSELQRAVRVRDDFMSMVSHELRTPLNTLYLETQVRKMHLSKGNLKPFSAEQLPTMIERDQRQIQNMVRLIDDMLDVTRLRRDALSIRPNAFDLSALARRVIDNLGQQAEAAGSAITLEAPFPVQGVWDEFRIEQVLTNLLTNALRYGSGGPVRVDVAQDDGLATMSVRDHGIGVAPADQDRIFEQFERTEDSRKHAAGLGLGLYITREIVRAHGGTISLESVTGQGSLFRVTLPLLVQAPAAS
;
A
#
# COMPACT_ATOMS: atom_id res chain seq x y z
N MET A 1 -19.98 -35.51 -13.05
CA MET A 1 -19.81 -36.15 -11.72
C MET A 1 -18.49 -36.90 -11.74
N ILE A 2 -17.53 -36.49 -10.93
CA ILE A 2 -16.25 -37.20 -10.79
C ILE A 2 -16.61 -38.46 -9.99
N ASP A 3 -16.48 -39.60 -10.65
CA ASP A 3 -16.78 -40.88 -10.05
C ASP A 3 -15.74 -41.15 -8.93
N VAL A 4 -16.17 -40.97 -7.69
CA VAL A 4 -15.31 -41.21 -6.52
C VAL A 4 -15.24 -42.74 -6.38
N GLU A 5 -14.09 -43.28 -6.78
CA GLU A 5 -13.80 -44.71 -6.61
C GLU A 5 -13.93 -45.09 -5.14
N SER A 6 -14.79 -46.09 -4.87
CA SER A 6 -15.04 -46.58 -3.52
C SER A 6 -14.32 -47.90 -3.33
N LYS A 7 -13.32 -47.95 -2.44
CA LYS A 7 -12.55 -49.13 -2.11
C LYS A 7 -13.28 -49.90 -1.01
N LEU A 8 -13.49 -51.17 -1.25
CA LEU A 8 -14.13 -52.11 -0.31
C LEU A 8 -13.10 -53.12 0.12
N LEU A 9 -13.09 -53.46 1.39
CA LEU A 9 -12.22 -54.52 1.94
C LEU A 9 -13.12 -55.70 2.33
N ILE A 10 -12.75 -56.91 1.88
CA ILE A 10 -13.36 -58.17 2.34
C ILE A 10 -12.29 -59.05 2.97
N VAL A 11 -12.60 -59.61 4.12
CA VAL A 11 -11.68 -60.44 4.92
C VAL A 11 -12.35 -61.75 5.28
N ASP A 12 -11.82 -62.87 4.82
CA ASP A 12 -12.28 -64.24 5.10
C ASP A 12 -11.11 -65.19 4.88
N ASP A 13 -10.87 -66.15 5.73
CA ASP A 13 -9.76 -67.12 5.63
C ASP A 13 -9.97 -68.16 4.51
N LEU A 14 -11.19 -68.29 3.98
CA LEU A 14 -11.51 -69.17 2.90
C LEU A 14 -11.56 -68.44 1.55
N PRO A 15 -10.66 -68.76 0.59
CA PRO A 15 -10.62 -68.12 -0.73
C PRO A 15 -11.95 -68.21 -1.52
N GLU A 16 -12.69 -69.27 -1.30
CA GLU A 16 -14.01 -69.50 -1.96
C GLU A 16 -15.02 -68.44 -1.49
N ASN A 17 -15.02 -68.08 -0.21
CA ASN A 17 -15.89 -67.04 0.36
C ASN A 17 -15.50 -65.64 -0.18
N LEU A 18 -14.22 -65.35 -0.27
CA LEU A 18 -13.72 -64.12 -0.86
C LEU A 18 -14.17 -63.95 -2.30
N LEU A 19 -14.04 -65.00 -3.12
CA LEU A 19 -14.47 -64.98 -4.52
C LEU A 19 -16.01 -64.83 -4.64
N ALA A 20 -16.77 -65.53 -3.81
CA ALA A 20 -18.22 -65.42 -3.81
C ALA A 20 -18.68 -64.00 -3.41
N LEU A 21 -18.11 -63.43 -2.36
CA LEU A 21 -18.45 -62.10 -1.88
C LEU A 21 -18.00 -61.00 -2.86
N ASP A 22 -16.81 -61.12 -3.43
CA ASP A 22 -16.33 -60.20 -4.49
C ASP A 22 -17.29 -60.18 -5.68
N ALA A 23 -17.73 -61.35 -6.16
CA ALA A 23 -18.67 -61.43 -7.28
C ALA A 23 -19.99 -60.70 -6.98
N LEU A 24 -20.47 -60.71 -5.72
CA LEU A 24 -21.73 -60.06 -5.31
C LEU A 24 -21.60 -58.53 -5.17
N ILE A 25 -20.42 -58.03 -4.73
CA ILE A 25 -20.27 -56.61 -4.41
C ILE A 25 -19.52 -55.81 -5.48
N ARG A 26 -18.92 -56.46 -6.44
CA ARG A 26 -18.28 -55.85 -7.57
C ARG A 26 -19.24 -55.00 -8.38
N GLY A 27 -18.89 -53.82 -8.77
CA GLY A 27 -19.72 -52.91 -9.54
C GLY A 27 -18.99 -51.66 -10.04
N SER A 28 -19.70 -50.83 -10.80
CA SER A 28 -19.15 -49.62 -11.37
C SER A 28 -18.67 -48.66 -10.28
N GLY A 29 -17.42 -48.15 -10.42
CA GLY A 29 -16.82 -47.24 -9.48
C GLY A 29 -16.48 -47.86 -8.12
N ARG A 30 -16.25 -49.17 -8.07
CA ARG A 30 -15.84 -49.93 -6.87
C ARG A 30 -14.61 -50.75 -7.15
N THR A 31 -13.68 -50.74 -6.23
CA THR A 31 -12.50 -51.61 -6.22
C THR A 31 -12.55 -52.46 -4.96
N VAL A 32 -12.57 -53.79 -5.12
CA VAL A 32 -12.62 -54.72 -4.01
C VAL A 32 -11.24 -55.25 -3.73
N PHE A 33 -10.81 -55.11 -2.47
CA PHE A 33 -9.56 -55.66 -1.94
C PHE A 33 -9.93 -56.89 -1.09
N GLN A 34 -9.18 -57.97 -1.30
CA GLN A 34 -9.34 -59.21 -0.60
C GLN A 34 -8.20 -59.45 0.36
N ALA A 35 -8.48 -59.90 1.56
CA ALA A 35 -7.49 -60.29 2.57
C ALA A 35 -7.87 -61.67 3.14
N GLY A 36 -6.92 -62.62 3.10
CA GLY A 36 -7.07 -63.96 3.67
C GLY A 36 -6.78 -64.04 5.16
N SER A 37 -6.44 -62.94 5.78
CA SER A 37 -6.14 -62.85 7.23
C SER A 37 -6.32 -61.41 7.76
N ALA A 38 -6.39 -61.30 9.09
CA ALA A 38 -6.45 -60.01 9.75
C ALA A 38 -5.17 -59.21 9.51
N ASP A 39 -3.98 -59.79 9.50
CA ASP A 39 -2.69 -59.12 9.27
C ASP A 39 -2.61 -58.53 7.85
N GLU A 40 -3.10 -59.28 6.84
CA GLU A 40 -3.17 -58.79 5.47
C GLU A 40 -4.19 -57.64 5.35
N ALA A 41 -5.33 -57.72 6.04
CA ALA A 41 -6.30 -56.65 6.09
C ALA A 41 -5.72 -55.36 6.73
N LEU A 42 -4.99 -55.48 7.82
CA LEU A 42 -4.33 -54.35 8.46
C LEU A 42 -3.29 -53.73 7.53
N SER A 43 -2.50 -54.52 6.82
CA SER A 43 -1.53 -54.03 5.84
C SER A 43 -2.20 -53.24 4.71
N LEU A 44 -3.28 -53.72 4.15
CA LEU A 44 -4.06 -53.02 3.12
C LEU A 44 -4.67 -51.71 3.66
N MET A 45 -5.10 -51.69 4.92
CA MET A 45 -5.62 -50.47 5.57
C MET A 45 -4.54 -49.37 5.81
N LEU A 46 -3.29 -49.77 5.87
CA LEU A 46 -2.17 -48.80 5.94
C LEU A 46 -1.94 -48.10 4.59
N GLU A 47 -2.20 -48.78 3.48
CA GLU A 47 -1.96 -48.26 2.12
C GLU A 47 -3.20 -47.55 1.53
N HIS A 48 -4.41 -48.03 1.92
CA HIS A 48 -5.64 -47.61 1.28
C HIS A 48 -6.67 -47.09 2.28
N GLU A 49 -7.49 -46.13 1.82
CA GLU A 49 -8.71 -45.69 2.53
C GLU A 49 -9.90 -46.44 2.02
N PHE A 50 -10.63 -47.09 2.93
CA PHE A 50 -11.78 -47.93 2.57
C PHE A 50 -13.13 -47.28 2.88
N ALA A 51 -14.12 -47.50 1.99
CA ALA A 51 -15.48 -47.05 2.19
C ALA A 51 -16.28 -47.98 3.10
N LEU A 52 -15.88 -49.27 3.15
CA LEU A 52 -16.52 -50.32 3.90
C LEU A 52 -15.55 -51.48 4.09
N ALA A 53 -15.58 -52.13 5.25
CA ALA A 53 -14.92 -53.42 5.53
C ALA A 53 -15.99 -54.47 5.83
N ILE A 54 -15.87 -55.66 5.19
CA ILE A 54 -16.71 -56.82 5.42
C ILE A 54 -15.80 -57.89 6.00
N LEU A 55 -16.07 -58.31 7.25
CA LEU A 55 -15.17 -59.17 8.02
C LEU A 55 -15.88 -60.46 8.36
N ASP A 56 -15.29 -61.62 8.05
CA ASP A 56 -15.75 -62.87 8.60
C ASP A 56 -15.47 -62.91 10.11
N VAL A 57 -16.42 -63.40 10.89
CA VAL A 57 -16.28 -63.51 12.34
C VAL A 57 -15.31 -64.64 12.71
N GLN A 58 -15.32 -65.75 12.00
CA GLN A 58 -14.58 -66.95 12.37
C GLN A 58 -13.33 -67.10 11.49
N MET A 59 -12.25 -66.51 11.90
CA MET A 59 -10.94 -66.62 11.23
C MET A 59 -9.91 -67.20 12.21
N PRO A 60 -8.90 -67.93 11.72
CA PRO A 60 -7.81 -68.44 12.58
C PRO A 60 -6.90 -67.27 13.02
N VAL A 61 -6.21 -67.47 14.18
CA VAL A 61 -5.26 -66.57 14.83
C VAL A 61 -5.91 -65.31 15.40
N MET A 62 -6.55 -64.49 14.58
CA MET A 62 -7.28 -63.29 14.96
C MET A 62 -8.68 -63.32 14.33
N ASN A 63 -9.70 -63.28 15.13
CA ASN A 63 -11.08 -63.29 14.69
C ASN A 63 -11.55 -61.92 14.18
N GLY A 64 -12.69 -61.84 13.51
CA GLY A 64 -13.17 -60.57 12.95
C GLY A 64 -13.50 -59.50 13.98
N PHE A 65 -13.89 -59.88 15.23
CA PHE A 65 -14.16 -58.93 16.29
C PHE A 65 -12.87 -58.30 16.81
N GLU A 66 -11.83 -59.09 17.01
CA GLU A 66 -10.49 -58.60 17.40
C GLU A 66 -9.89 -57.64 16.38
N LEU A 67 -10.07 -57.96 15.06
CA LEU A 67 -9.71 -57.07 13.99
C LEU A 67 -10.48 -55.75 14.05
N ALA A 68 -11.79 -55.81 14.28
CA ALA A 68 -12.60 -54.60 14.40
C ALA A 68 -12.20 -53.72 15.60
N GLU A 69 -11.85 -54.31 16.76
CA GLU A 69 -11.35 -53.57 17.90
C GLU A 69 -10.04 -52.80 17.55
N LEU A 70 -9.10 -53.47 16.87
CA LEU A 70 -7.88 -52.81 16.38
C LEU A 70 -8.19 -51.66 15.42
N MET A 71 -9.15 -51.86 14.49
CA MET A 71 -9.61 -50.80 13.57
C MET A 71 -10.19 -49.60 14.33
N ARG A 72 -10.95 -49.82 15.41
CA ARG A 72 -11.56 -48.76 16.24
C ARG A 72 -10.50 -48.03 17.09
N GLY A 73 -9.45 -48.71 17.52
CA GLY A 73 -8.34 -48.15 18.27
C GLY A 73 -7.45 -47.19 17.48
N THR A 74 -7.54 -47.20 16.15
CA THR A 74 -6.67 -46.43 15.28
C THR A 74 -7.46 -45.29 14.61
N GLU A 75 -6.92 -44.04 14.72
CA GLU A 75 -7.58 -42.84 14.19
C GLU A 75 -7.87 -42.93 12.68
N ARG A 76 -6.99 -43.59 11.94
CA ARG A 76 -7.08 -43.77 10.48
C ARG A 76 -8.24 -44.67 10.05
N THR A 77 -8.55 -45.72 10.81
CA THR A 77 -9.50 -46.79 10.44
C THR A 77 -10.79 -46.77 11.25
N ARG A 78 -10.83 -46.07 12.40
CA ARG A 78 -11.99 -46.02 13.32
C ARG A 78 -13.30 -45.61 12.66
N HIS A 79 -13.23 -44.88 11.54
CA HIS A 79 -14.38 -44.34 10.85
C HIS A 79 -14.87 -45.22 9.71
N ILE A 80 -14.17 -46.33 9.38
CA ILE A 80 -14.57 -47.28 8.33
C ILE A 80 -15.75 -48.07 8.85
N PRO A 81 -16.91 -48.09 8.17
CA PRO A 81 -18.03 -48.94 8.53
C PRO A 81 -17.63 -50.41 8.43
N ILE A 82 -18.10 -51.22 9.38
CA ILE A 82 -17.82 -52.67 9.42
C ILE A 82 -19.11 -53.44 9.34
N ILE A 83 -19.16 -54.43 8.42
CA ILE A 83 -20.20 -55.44 8.35
C ILE A 83 -19.57 -56.76 8.70
N PHE A 84 -20.10 -57.48 9.68
CA PHE A 84 -19.67 -58.85 10.00
C PHE A 84 -20.42 -59.88 9.18
N VAL A 85 -19.74 -60.94 8.81
CA VAL A 85 -20.31 -62.14 8.20
C VAL A 85 -20.22 -63.27 9.22
N SER A 86 -21.38 -63.91 9.55
CA SER A 86 -21.42 -64.99 10.55
C SER A 86 -22.27 -66.18 10.11
N ALA A 87 -21.99 -67.38 10.64
CA ALA A 87 -22.78 -68.58 10.42
C ALA A 87 -24.12 -68.56 11.19
N ALA A 88 -25.16 -69.10 10.62
CA ALA A 88 -26.48 -69.22 11.25
C ALA A 88 -26.45 -69.98 12.58
N GLY A 89 -27.11 -69.42 13.64
CA GLY A 89 -27.37 -70.15 14.89
C GLY A 89 -26.78 -69.60 16.17
N ARG A 90 -25.98 -68.52 16.14
CA ARG A 90 -25.38 -67.88 17.35
C ARG A 90 -25.72 -66.39 17.44
N GLU A 91 -26.83 -65.96 16.89
CA GLU A 91 -27.14 -64.57 16.56
C GLU A 91 -27.20 -63.60 17.72
N LEU A 92 -27.68 -63.98 18.89
CA LEU A 92 -27.88 -63.04 20.00
C LEU A 92 -26.55 -62.66 20.70
N ASN A 93 -25.62 -63.61 20.89
CA ASN A 93 -24.36 -63.32 21.54
C ASN A 93 -23.37 -62.58 20.66
N TYR A 94 -23.35 -62.92 19.35
CA TYR A 94 -22.44 -62.24 18.38
C TYR A 94 -22.92 -60.82 18.02
N ALA A 95 -24.25 -60.59 17.96
CA ALA A 95 -24.79 -59.27 17.73
C ALA A 95 -24.40 -58.28 18.85
N PHE A 96 -24.48 -58.70 20.10
CA PHE A 96 -24.08 -57.86 21.24
C PHE A 96 -22.56 -57.54 21.23
N GLN A 97 -21.70 -58.55 21.01
CA GLN A 97 -20.25 -58.36 20.91
C GLN A 97 -19.89 -57.48 19.70
N GLY A 98 -20.55 -57.65 18.56
CA GLY A 98 -20.28 -56.86 17.40
C GLY A 98 -20.69 -55.38 17.50
N TYR A 99 -21.81 -55.06 18.18
CA TYR A 99 -22.19 -53.68 18.44
C TYR A 99 -21.23 -53.03 19.44
N GLU A 100 -20.74 -53.74 20.43
CA GLU A 100 -19.70 -53.27 21.37
C GLU A 100 -18.37 -53.01 20.63
N SER A 101 -18.00 -53.87 19.66
CA SER A 101 -16.82 -53.69 18.81
C SER A 101 -17.02 -52.65 17.69
N GLY A 102 -18.16 -51.97 17.65
CA GLY A 102 -18.47 -50.88 16.72
C GLY A 102 -18.89 -51.29 15.31
N ALA A 103 -19.41 -52.50 15.12
CA ALA A 103 -20.05 -52.88 13.86
C ALA A 103 -21.29 -52.06 13.58
N VAL A 104 -21.53 -51.85 12.28
CA VAL A 104 -22.70 -51.09 11.82
C VAL A 104 -23.78 -52.06 11.39
N ASP A 105 -23.42 -53.30 10.96
CA ASP A 105 -24.38 -54.27 10.44
C ASP A 105 -23.80 -55.71 10.40
N PHE A 106 -24.67 -56.69 10.10
CA PHE A 106 -24.36 -58.13 10.00
C PHE A 106 -24.92 -58.75 8.72
N LEU A 107 -24.22 -59.76 8.19
CA LEU A 107 -24.64 -60.65 7.12
C LEU A 107 -24.60 -62.08 7.61
N GLN A 108 -25.65 -62.86 7.33
CA GLN A 108 -25.75 -64.25 7.75
C GLN A 108 -25.42 -65.19 6.59
N LYS A 109 -24.58 -66.21 6.86
CA LYS A 109 -24.31 -67.29 5.90
C LYS A 109 -25.48 -68.29 5.95
N PRO A 110 -26.08 -68.78 4.81
CA PRO A 110 -25.64 -68.52 3.43
C PRO A 110 -25.98 -67.08 2.99
N LEU A 111 -25.05 -66.40 2.27
CA LEU A 111 -25.20 -65.03 1.84
C LEU A 111 -26.33 -64.89 0.79
N ASP A 112 -27.30 -64.06 1.10
CA ASP A 112 -28.34 -63.65 0.14
C ASP A 112 -27.75 -62.45 -0.71
N ALA A 113 -27.74 -62.69 -2.03
CA ALA A 113 -27.14 -61.66 -2.96
C ALA A 113 -27.85 -60.32 -2.89
N TYR A 114 -29.15 -60.27 -2.72
CA TYR A 114 -29.92 -59.04 -2.65
C TYR A 114 -29.63 -58.28 -1.36
N VAL A 115 -29.55 -58.99 -0.23
CA VAL A 115 -29.23 -58.36 1.08
C VAL A 115 -27.83 -57.81 1.09
N VAL A 116 -26.84 -58.59 0.63
CA VAL A 116 -25.43 -58.15 0.54
C VAL A 116 -25.32 -56.89 -0.32
N THR A 117 -25.83 -56.93 -1.54
CA THR A 117 -25.73 -55.81 -2.49
C THR A 117 -26.43 -54.55 -1.96
N SER A 118 -27.63 -54.73 -1.38
CA SER A 118 -28.40 -53.62 -0.81
C SER A 118 -27.63 -52.91 0.31
N LYS A 119 -27.07 -53.68 1.29
CA LYS A 119 -26.31 -53.12 2.40
C LYS A 119 -25.02 -52.43 1.93
N VAL A 120 -24.28 -53.05 1.02
CA VAL A 120 -23.04 -52.48 0.46
C VAL A 120 -23.33 -51.18 -0.28
N ASN A 121 -24.43 -51.12 -1.06
CA ASN A 121 -24.82 -49.90 -1.77
C ASN A 121 -25.02 -48.71 -0.82
N VAL A 122 -25.72 -48.91 0.29
CA VAL A 122 -25.98 -47.86 1.28
C VAL A 122 -24.69 -47.29 1.81
N PHE A 123 -23.70 -48.10 2.18
CA PHE A 123 -22.41 -47.60 2.70
C PHE A 123 -21.56 -46.94 1.64
N VAL A 124 -21.55 -47.45 0.41
CA VAL A 124 -20.87 -46.85 -0.73
C VAL A 124 -21.43 -45.47 -1.04
N ASP A 125 -22.75 -45.32 -1.07
CA ASP A 125 -23.41 -44.05 -1.32
C ASP A 125 -23.17 -43.06 -0.19
N LEU A 126 -23.23 -43.53 1.05
CA LEU A 126 -22.89 -42.68 2.22
C LEU A 126 -21.43 -42.17 2.17
N TYR A 127 -20.49 -43.05 1.82
CA TYR A 127 -19.08 -42.68 1.65
C TYR A 127 -18.89 -41.62 0.53
N ARG A 128 -19.53 -41.85 -0.63
CA ARG A 128 -19.47 -40.91 -1.77
C ARG A 128 -20.04 -39.56 -1.41
N HIS A 129 -21.21 -39.51 -0.76
CA HIS A 129 -21.81 -38.24 -0.32
C HIS A 129 -20.94 -37.51 0.72
N ARG A 130 -20.40 -38.23 1.70
CA ARG A 130 -19.51 -37.63 2.71
C ARG A 130 -18.26 -37.05 2.07
N LYS A 131 -17.66 -37.75 1.11
CA LYS A 131 -16.45 -37.28 0.41
C LYS A 131 -16.75 -36.11 -0.53
N ALA A 132 -17.91 -36.10 -1.19
CA ALA A 132 -18.33 -34.96 -2.00
C ALA A 132 -18.58 -33.71 -1.16
N LEU A 133 -19.31 -33.84 -0.03
CA LEU A 133 -19.58 -32.76 0.89
C LEU A 133 -18.30 -32.18 1.46
N ARG A 134 -17.34 -33.02 1.85
CA ARG A 134 -16.05 -32.56 2.36
C ARG A 134 -15.28 -31.72 1.34
N ARG A 135 -15.25 -32.16 0.08
CA ARG A 135 -14.61 -31.38 -1.02
C ARG A 135 -15.29 -30.05 -1.24
N GLU A 136 -16.62 -30.03 -1.20
CA GLU A 136 -17.40 -28.80 -1.36
C GLU A 136 -17.11 -27.81 -0.22
N MET A 137 -17.06 -28.31 1.03
CA MET A 137 -16.69 -27.48 2.18
C MET A 137 -15.26 -26.92 2.09
N GLU A 138 -14.30 -27.72 1.63
CA GLU A 138 -12.92 -27.30 1.42
C GLU A 138 -12.82 -26.22 0.33
N ALA A 139 -13.53 -26.40 -0.80
CA ALA A 139 -13.60 -25.43 -1.88
C ALA A 139 -14.24 -24.10 -1.43
N LEU A 140 -15.35 -24.20 -0.67
CA LEU A 140 -16.04 -23.03 -0.12
C LEU A 140 -15.15 -22.26 0.87
N ALA A 141 -14.43 -22.98 1.74
CA ALA A 141 -13.51 -22.36 2.70
C ALA A 141 -12.36 -21.64 2.00
N THR A 142 -11.84 -22.19 0.88
CA THR A 142 -10.81 -21.55 0.07
C THR A 142 -11.34 -20.28 -0.59
N SER A 143 -12.51 -20.36 -1.23
CA SER A 143 -13.16 -19.20 -1.87
C SER A 143 -13.48 -18.09 -0.88
N HIS A 144 -13.92 -18.45 0.33
CA HIS A 144 -14.20 -17.46 1.38
C HIS A 144 -12.93 -16.70 1.81
N ARG A 145 -11.79 -17.40 1.97
CA ARG A 145 -10.51 -16.75 2.30
C ARG A 145 -10.04 -15.79 1.21
N GLU A 146 -10.18 -16.20 -0.06
CA GLU A 146 -9.84 -15.33 -1.20
C GLU A 146 -10.70 -14.07 -1.22
N GLN A 147 -12.01 -14.24 -0.96
CA GLN A 147 -12.95 -13.12 -0.89
C GLN A 147 -12.60 -12.14 0.25
N GLU A 148 -12.29 -12.66 1.46
CA GLU A 148 -11.86 -11.81 2.60
C GLU A 148 -10.57 -11.03 2.28
N ALA A 149 -9.59 -11.66 1.65
CA ALA A 149 -8.36 -10.99 1.23
C ALA A 149 -8.63 -9.86 0.22
N LEU A 150 -9.51 -10.11 -0.75
CA LEU A 150 -9.89 -9.12 -1.77
C LEU A 150 -10.64 -7.92 -1.15
N VAL A 151 -11.55 -8.17 -0.20
CA VAL A 151 -12.26 -7.13 0.54
C VAL A 151 -11.26 -6.26 1.33
N GLY A 152 -10.28 -6.88 1.99
CA GLY A 152 -9.22 -6.15 2.69
C GLY A 152 -8.40 -5.24 1.78
N GLN A 153 -8.00 -5.73 0.61
CA GLN A 153 -7.29 -4.93 -0.40
C GLN A 153 -8.14 -3.76 -0.90
N LEU A 154 -9.41 -4.01 -1.20
CA LEU A 154 -10.33 -2.97 -1.67
C LEU A 154 -10.51 -1.85 -0.63
N GLN A 155 -10.66 -2.20 0.65
CA GLN A 155 -10.78 -1.24 1.74
C GLN A 155 -9.50 -0.40 1.92
N ALA A 156 -8.31 -1.01 1.79
CA ALA A 156 -7.04 -0.29 1.84
C ALA A 156 -6.94 0.73 0.69
N THR A 157 -7.19 0.29 -0.55
CA THR A 157 -7.17 1.15 -1.74
C THR A 157 -8.20 2.29 -1.64
N GLN A 158 -9.41 1.99 -1.14
CA GLN A 158 -10.45 3.00 -0.94
C GLN A 158 -10.01 4.06 0.08
N SER A 159 -9.36 3.64 1.16
CA SER A 159 -8.84 4.57 2.19
C SER A 159 -7.74 5.48 1.64
N GLU A 160 -6.83 4.94 0.82
CA GLU A 160 -5.80 5.73 0.14
C GLU A 160 -6.40 6.74 -0.84
N LEU A 161 -7.36 6.30 -1.66
CA LEU A 161 -8.05 7.18 -2.59
C LEU A 161 -8.79 8.31 -1.87
N GLN A 162 -9.48 8.01 -0.76
CA GLN A 162 -10.17 9.02 0.03
C GLN A 162 -9.20 10.04 0.66
N ARG A 163 -8.00 9.61 1.06
CA ARG A 163 -6.94 10.53 1.52
C ARG A 163 -6.46 11.43 0.38
N ALA A 164 -6.18 10.86 -0.78
CA ALA A 164 -5.74 11.62 -1.95
C ALA A 164 -6.79 12.66 -2.40
N VAL A 165 -8.08 12.29 -2.38
CA VAL A 165 -9.19 13.21 -2.70
C VAL A 165 -9.25 14.35 -1.68
N ARG A 166 -9.18 14.06 -0.38
CA ARG A 166 -9.17 15.10 0.67
C ARG A 166 -8.00 16.07 0.50
N VAL A 167 -6.80 15.59 0.32
CA VAL A 167 -5.62 16.44 0.08
C VAL A 167 -5.80 17.32 -1.15
N ARG A 168 -6.42 16.79 -2.22
CA ARG A 168 -6.74 17.58 -3.42
C ARG A 168 -7.77 18.67 -3.12
N ASP A 169 -8.84 18.36 -2.40
CA ASP A 169 -9.94 19.29 -2.13
C ASP A 169 -9.47 20.41 -1.17
N ASP A 170 -8.67 20.09 -0.17
CA ASP A 170 -8.03 21.05 0.75
C ASP A 170 -7.10 21.99 -0.04
N PHE A 171 -6.32 21.45 -0.98
CA PHE A 171 -5.48 22.23 -1.89
C PHE A 171 -6.31 23.22 -2.72
N MET A 172 -7.37 22.76 -3.38
CA MET A 172 -8.23 23.63 -4.19
C MET A 172 -8.92 24.73 -3.37
N SER A 173 -9.33 24.41 -2.14
CA SER A 173 -9.91 25.38 -1.21
C SER A 173 -8.89 26.46 -0.83
N MET A 174 -7.66 26.05 -0.49
CA MET A 174 -6.58 26.96 -0.11
C MET A 174 -6.18 27.86 -1.27
N VAL A 175 -5.97 27.30 -2.46
CA VAL A 175 -5.66 28.07 -3.69
C VAL A 175 -6.72 29.12 -3.97
N SER A 176 -8.00 28.72 -3.88
CA SER A 176 -9.12 29.64 -4.09
C SER A 176 -9.12 30.79 -3.10
N HIS A 177 -8.78 30.51 -1.84
CA HIS A 177 -8.69 31.53 -0.79
C HIS A 177 -7.54 32.50 -1.04
N GLU A 178 -6.33 31.98 -1.33
CA GLU A 178 -5.12 32.78 -1.53
C GLU A 178 -5.16 33.64 -2.82
N LEU A 179 -5.86 33.18 -3.86
CA LEU A 179 -6.11 33.98 -5.08
C LEU A 179 -7.22 35.02 -4.87
N ARG A 180 -8.23 34.70 -4.07
CA ARG A 180 -9.35 35.64 -3.82
C ARG A 180 -8.92 36.89 -3.06
N THR A 181 -7.98 36.74 -2.12
CA THR A 181 -7.50 37.85 -1.28
C THR A 181 -6.89 39.00 -2.09
N PRO A 182 -5.82 38.81 -2.94
CA PRO A 182 -5.26 39.86 -3.77
C PRO A 182 -6.26 40.40 -4.81
N LEU A 183 -7.11 39.51 -5.35
CA LEU A 183 -8.12 39.93 -6.33
C LEU A 183 -9.16 40.87 -5.69
N ASN A 184 -9.63 40.57 -4.47
CA ASN A 184 -10.55 41.43 -3.74
C ASN A 184 -9.89 42.77 -3.38
N THR A 185 -8.61 42.76 -3.04
CA THR A 185 -7.85 44.00 -2.76
C THR A 185 -7.84 44.88 -4.00
N LEU A 186 -7.43 44.33 -5.15
CA LEU A 186 -7.46 45.09 -6.42
C LEU A 186 -8.87 45.57 -6.79
N TYR A 187 -9.88 44.73 -6.60
CA TYR A 187 -11.26 45.09 -6.85
C TYR A 187 -11.71 46.26 -5.97
N LEU A 188 -11.45 46.20 -4.68
CA LEU A 188 -11.80 47.30 -3.73
C LEU A 188 -11.03 48.58 -4.09
N GLU A 189 -9.74 48.51 -4.40
CA GLU A 189 -8.97 49.67 -4.85
C GLU A 189 -9.56 50.30 -6.12
N THR A 190 -9.96 49.46 -7.10
CA THR A 190 -10.63 49.99 -8.30
C THR A 190 -11.97 50.66 -7.98
N GLN A 191 -12.77 50.12 -7.04
CA GLN A 191 -14.02 50.73 -6.60
C GLN A 191 -13.79 52.09 -5.91
N VAL A 192 -12.79 52.17 -5.01
CA VAL A 192 -12.40 53.41 -4.33
C VAL A 192 -11.96 54.46 -5.35
N ARG A 193 -11.15 54.12 -6.34
CA ARG A 193 -10.72 55.00 -7.44
C ARG A 193 -11.92 55.49 -8.23
N LYS A 194 -12.84 54.59 -8.63
CA LYS A 194 -14.07 54.95 -9.32
C LYS A 194 -14.93 55.93 -8.52
N MET A 195 -15.04 55.73 -7.22
CA MET A 195 -15.76 56.62 -6.31
C MET A 195 -15.11 58.01 -6.25
N HIS A 196 -13.78 58.13 -6.18
CA HIS A 196 -13.08 59.38 -6.20
C HIS A 196 -13.32 60.15 -7.49
N LEU A 197 -13.18 59.45 -8.63
CA LEU A 197 -13.44 60.03 -9.96
C LEU A 197 -14.87 60.55 -10.11
N SER A 198 -15.89 59.79 -9.65
CA SER A 198 -17.28 60.18 -9.72
C SER A 198 -17.64 61.40 -8.87
N LYS A 199 -16.89 61.65 -7.79
CA LYS A 199 -17.01 62.80 -6.91
C LYS A 199 -16.14 64.00 -7.36
N GLY A 200 -15.41 63.90 -8.46
CA GLY A 200 -14.50 64.94 -8.93
C GLY A 200 -13.25 65.14 -8.08
N ASN A 201 -12.96 64.20 -7.18
CA ASN A 201 -11.80 64.27 -6.29
C ASN A 201 -10.58 63.63 -7.00
N LEU A 202 -9.77 64.49 -7.63
CA LEU A 202 -8.58 64.05 -8.35
C LEU A 202 -7.29 64.01 -7.50
N LYS A 203 -7.35 64.43 -6.22
CA LYS A 203 -6.17 64.44 -5.32
C LYS A 203 -5.46 63.07 -5.25
N PRO A 204 -6.14 61.91 -5.15
CA PRO A 204 -5.45 60.61 -5.14
C PRO A 204 -4.72 60.23 -6.45
N PHE A 205 -4.98 60.97 -7.53
CA PHE A 205 -4.42 60.75 -8.86
C PHE A 205 -3.35 61.81 -9.22
N SER A 206 -2.81 62.46 -8.19
CA SER A 206 -1.71 63.45 -8.42
C SER A 206 -0.45 62.73 -8.93
N ALA A 207 0.43 63.49 -9.62
CA ALA A 207 1.68 62.97 -10.15
C ALA A 207 2.59 62.32 -9.06
N GLU A 208 2.45 62.73 -7.80
CA GLU A 208 3.18 62.19 -6.67
C GLU A 208 2.60 60.85 -6.17
N GLN A 209 1.26 60.67 -6.23
CA GLN A 209 0.60 59.47 -5.68
C GLN A 209 0.39 58.36 -6.73
N LEU A 210 0.34 58.72 -7.99
CA LEU A 210 0.10 57.81 -9.11
C LEU A 210 1.15 56.69 -9.19
N PRO A 211 2.46 56.95 -9.07
CA PRO A 211 3.50 55.90 -9.06
C PRO A 211 3.28 54.86 -7.95
N THR A 212 3.07 55.34 -6.72
CA THR A 212 2.83 54.44 -5.56
C THR A 212 1.60 53.60 -5.74
N MET A 213 0.54 54.11 -6.38
CA MET A 213 -0.65 53.39 -6.66
C MET A 213 -0.42 52.29 -7.72
N ILE A 214 0.32 52.61 -8.78
CA ILE A 214 0.72 51.65 -9.83
C ILE A 214 1.62 50.56 -9.24
N GLU A 215 2.60 50.89 -8.45
CA GLU A 215 3.48 49.93 -7.79
C GLU A 215 2.74 48.98 -6.84
N ARG A 216 1.69 49.46 -6.16
CA ARG A 216 0.84 48.64 -5.31
C ARG A 216 0.04 47.62 -6.14
N ASP A 217 -0.56 48.06 -7.23
CA ASP A 217 -1.28 47.20 -8.16
C ASP A 217 -0.34 46.13 -8.77
N GLN A 218 0.83 46.58 -9.23
CA GLN A 218 1.83 45.72 -9.83
C GLN A 218 2.31 44.63 -8.86
N ARG A 219 2.52 44.98 -7.58
CA ARG A 219 2.86 44.00 -6.52
C ARG A 219 1.76 42.95 -6.33
N GLN A 220 0.48 43.35 -6.34
CA GLN A 220 -0.63 42.40 -6.22
C GLN A 220 -0.72 41.45 -7.44
N ILE A 221 -0.54 41.98 -8.64
CA ILE A 221 -0.52 41.18 -9.86
C ILE A 221 0.66 40.20 -9.85
N GLN A 222 1.85 40.65 -9.52
CA GLN A 222 3.04 39.79 -9.43
C GLN A 222 2.89 38.67 -8.40
N ASN A 223 2.23 38.99 -7.27
CA ASN A 223 1.91 37.96 -6.26
C ASN A 223 0.95 36.90 -6.82
N MET A 224 -0.08 37.29 -7.58
CA MET A 224 -1.00 36.34 -8.19
C MET A 224 -0.31 35.48 -9.26
N VAL A 225 0.52 36.08 -10.10
CA VAL A 225 1.31 35.34 -11.12
C VAL A 225 2.17 34.29 -10.43
N ARG A 226 2.90 34.65 -9.40
CA ARG A 226 3.73 33.70 -8.63
C ARG A 226 2.92 32.56 -8.00
N LEU A 227 1.74 32.84 -7.42
CA LEU A 227 0.85 31.82 -6.89
C LEU A 227 0.38 30.83 -7.96
N ILE A 228 0.10 31.35 -9.17
CA ILE A 228 -0.28 30.48 -10.31
C ILE A 228 0.91 29.62 -10.76
N ASP A 229 2.10 30.19 -10.86
CA ASP A 229 3.30 29.47 -11.26
C ASP A 229 3.66 28.37 -10.24
N ASP A 230 3.61 28.67 -8.94
CA ASP A 230 3.79 27.68 -7.87
C ASP A 230 2.80 26.54 -7.96
N MET A 231 1.53 26.84 -8.29
CA MET A 231 0.49 25.84 -8.46
C MET A 231 0.74 24.94 -9.70
N LEU A 232 1.17 25.55 -10.81
CA LEU A 232 1.53 24.79 -12.03
C LEU A 232 2.74 23.89 -11.78
N ASP A 233 3.75 24.36 -11.04
CA ASP A 233 4.90 23.55 -10.68
C ASP A 233 4.51 22.35 -9.80
N VAL A 234 3.66 22.51 -8.79
CA VAL A 234 3.15 21.40 -7.97
C VAL A 234 2.40 20.37 -8.81
N THR A 235 1.58 20.82 -9.78
CA THR A 235 0.84 19.90 -10.66
C THR A 235 1.76 19.10 -11.60
N ARG A 236 2.87 19.70 -12.04
CA ARG A 236 3.91 19.04 -12.85
C ARG A 236 4.73 18.06 -12.00
N LEU A 237 5.08 18.42 -10.78
CA LEU A 237 5.79 17.56 -9.83
C LEU A 237 5.03 16.27 -9.51
N ARG A 238 3.70 16.36 -9.33
CA ARG A 238 2.84 15.19 -9.05
C ARG A 238 2.80 14.15 -10.18
N ARG A 239 3.20 14.53 -11.39
CA ARG A 239 3.19 13.64 -12.58
C ARG A 239 4.57 13.07 -12.91
N ASP A 240 5.53 13.16 -12.00
CA ASP A 240 6.98 12.91 -12.29
C ASP A 240 7.48 13.67 -13.53
N ALA A 241 6.83 14.78 -13.86
CA ALA A 241 7.03 15.52 -15.10
C ALA A 241 7.82 16.81 -14.90
N LEU A 242 8.64 16.94 -13.82
CA LEU A 242 9.60 18.03 -13.75
C LEU A 242 10.73 17.74 -14.74
N SER A 243 10.47 18.03 -16.02
CA SER A 243 11.52 17.98 -17.03
C SER A 243 12.50 19.14 -16.75
N ILE A 244 13.67 18.80 -16.25
CA ILE A 244 14.79 19.75 -16.17
C ILE A 244 15.43 19.87 -17.56
N ARG A 245 15.85 21.08 -17.92
CA ARG A 245 16.59 21.38 -19.16
C ARG A 245 18.00 21.85 -18.80
N PRO A 246 18.92 20.92 -18.53
CA PRO A 246 20.26 21.27 -18.07
C PRO A 246 21.04 22.01 -19.16
N ASN A 247 21.70 23.11 -18.79
CA ASN A 247 22.64 23.85 -19.58
C ASN A 247 23.87 24.23 -18.72
N ALA A 248 24.98 24.46 -19.35
CA ALA A 248 26.19 24.89 -18.66
C ALA A 248 26.11 26.37 -18.30
N PHE A 249 26.30 26.74 -17.04
CA PHE A 249 26.37 28.13 -16.59
C PHE A 249 27.20 28.29 -15.29
N ASP A 250 27.47 29.51 -14.93
CA ASP A 250 28.17 29.88 -13.69
C ASP A 250 27.17 30.22 -12.58
N LEU A 251 27.14 29.40 -11.53
CA LEU A 251 26.24 29.55 -10.37
C LEU A 251 26.58 30.87 -9.59
N SER A 252 27.84 31.29 -9.56
CA SER A 252 28.25 32.55 -8.91
C SER A 252 27.71 33.76 -9.67
N ALA A 253 27.71 33.72 -11.00
CA ALA A 253 27.14 34.78 -11.84
C ALA A 253 25.59 34.81 -11.73
N LEU A 254 24.95 33.66 -11.69
CA LEU A 254 23.51 33.56 -11.42
C LEU A 254 23.14 34.17 -10.07
N ALA A 255 23.88 33.81 -9.01
CA ALA A 255 23.63 34.34 -7.66
C ALA A 255 23.73 35.89 -7.63
N ARG A 256 24.72 36.45 -8.29
CA ARG A 256 24.90 37.92 -8.38
C ARG A 256 23.70 38.57 -9.08
N ARG A 257 23.26 38.02 -10.23
CA ARG A 257 22.09 38.50 -11.00
C ARG A 257 20.80 38.48 -10.15
N VAL A 258 20.57 37.40 -9.41
CA VAL A 258 19.39 37.28 -8.56
C VAL A 258 19.39 38.27 -7.42
N ILE A 259 20.56 38.48 -6.78
CA ILE A 259 20.72 39.47 -5.72
C ILE A 259 20.48 40.89 -6.24
N ASP A 260 21.04 41.24 -7.40
CA ASP A 260 20.84 42.55 -8.03
C ASP A 260 19.32 42.78 -8.33
N ASN A 261 18.62 41.77 -8.81
CA ASN A 261 17.17 41.83 -9.09
C ASN A 261 16.33 42.02 -7.81
N LEU A 262 16.82 41.57 -6.66
CA LEU A 262 16.14 41.70 -5.37
C LEU A 262 16.56 42.95 -4.58
N GLY A 263 17.44 43.81 -5.11
CA GLY A 263 17.98 45.00 -4.42
C GLY A 263 16.89 45.89 -3.86
N GLN A 264 15.88 46.27 -4.63
CA GLN A 264 14.77 47.11 -4.16
C GLN A 264 13.95 46.42 -3.05
N GLN A 265 13.76 45.10 -3.13
CA GLN A 265 13.05 44.35 -2.09
C GLN A 265 13.86 44.27 -0.80
N ALA A 266 15.19 44.14 -0.91
CA ALA A 266 16.10 44.13 0.22
C ALA A 266 16.12 45.50 0.94
N GLU A 267 16.20 46.59 0.18
CA GLU A 267 16.07 47.97 0.72
C GLU A 267 14.74 48.18 1.44
N ALA A 268 13.65 47.78 0.82
CA ALA A 268 12.29 47.87 1.42
C ALA A 268 12.14 47.04 2.70
N ALA A 269 12.87 45.91 2.79
CA ALA A 269 12.90 45.05 3.99
C ALA A 269 13.91 45.56 5.06
N GLY A 270 14.70 46.58 4.75
CA GLY A 270 15.78 47.07 5.63
C GLY A 270 16.96 46.11 5.78
N SER A 271 17.11 45.19 4.82
CA SER A 271 18.11 44.12 4.86
C SER A 271 19.21 44.37 3.82
N ALA A 272 20.45 44.09 4.18
CA ALA A 272 21.58 44.07 3.23
C ALA A 272 21.86 42.61 2.81
N ILE A 273 21.94 42.35 1.50
CA ILE A 273 22.35 41.05 0.98
C ILE A 273 23.82 41.11 0.62
N THR A 274 24.64 40.19 1.14
CA THR A 274 26.05 40.04 0.81
C THR A 274 26.29 38.71 0.10
N LEU A 275 27.12 38.74 -0.96
CA LEU A 275 27.50 37.52 -1.71
C LEU A 275 29.00 37.22 -1.44
N GLU A 276 29.26 36.02 -0.98
CA GLU A 276 30.61 35.45 -0.91
C GLU A 276 30.75 34.34 -1.95
N ALA A 277 31.30 34.68 -3.08
CA ALA A 277 31.58 33.76 -4.19
C ALA A 277 32.97 34.05 -4.75
N PRO A 278 34.04 33.56 -4.08
CA PRO A 278 35.43 33.95 -4.41
C PRO A 278 35.86 33.46 -5.78
N PHE A 279 35.23 32.39 -6.30
CA PHE A 279 35.55 31.82 -7.60
C PHE A 279 34.26 31.51 -8.40
N PRO A 280 34.33 31.49 -9.76
CA PRO A 280 33.25 31.00 -10.59
C PRO A 280 33.01 29.51 -10.30
N VAL A 281 31.72 29.12 -10.18
CA VAL A 281 31.30 27.74 -9.98
C VAL A 281 30.53 27.26 -11.22
N GLN A 282 31.23 26.54 -12.09
CA GLN A 282 30.68 26.04 -13.35
C GLN A 282 30.03 24.69 -13.13
N GLY A 283 28.81 24.53 -13.69
CA GLY A 283 28.10 23.23 -13.66
C GLY A 283 27.04 23.15 -14.74
N VAL A 284 26.37 21.98 -14.80
CA VAL A 284 25.33 21.68 -15.77
C VAL A 284 24.01 21.46 -15.05
N TRP A 285 23.15 22.47 -15.03
CA TRP A 285 21.87 22.45 -14.35
C TRP A 285 20.82 23.20 -15.18
N ASP A 286 19.57 23.14 -14.82
CA ASP A 286 18.51 24.01 -15.36
C ASP A 286 18.60 25.40 -14.70
N GLU A 287 19.14 26.37 -15.44
CA GLU A 287 19.41 27.73 -14.96
C GLU A 287 18.15 28.39 -14.40
N PHE A 288 17.01 28.26 -15.09
CA PHE A 288 15.72 28.83 -14.66
C PHE A 288 15.26 28.24 -13.33
N ARG A 289 15.42 26.93 -13.17
CA ARG A 289 15.03 26.24 -11.94
C ARG A 289 15.95 26.55 -10.77
N ILE A 290 17.24 26.66 -11.00
CA ILE A 290 18.19 27.06 -9.93
C ILE A 290 17.98 28.54 -9.55
N GLU A 291 17.68 29.42 -10.51
CA GLU A 291 17.25 30.80 -10.24
C GLU A 291 16.01 30.84 -9.34
N GLN A 292 15.01 29.99 -9.61
CA GLN A 292 13.79 29.85 -8.79
C GLN A 292 14.12 29.42 -7.35
N VAL A 293 15.02 28.43 -7.17
CA VAL A 293 15.50 27.97 -5.86
C VAL A 293 16.10 29.15 -5.07
N LEU A 294 17.06 29.85 -5.66
CA LEU A 294 17.75 30.95 -4.97
C LEU A 294 16.78 32.09 -4.66
N THR A 295 15.97 32.50 -5.61
CA THR A 295 14.92 33.51 -5.44
C THR A 295 14.00 33.20 -4.27
N ASN A 296 13.57 31.95 -4.18
CA ASN A 296 12.68 31.51 -3.09
C ASN A 296 13.39 31.57 -1.72
N LEU A 297 14.63 31.10 -1.62
CA LEU A 297 15.40 31.15 -0.38
C LEU A 297 15.67 32.60 0.05
N LEU A 298 16.06 33.47 -0.88
CA LEU A 298 16.30 34.88 -0.61
C LEU A 298 15.04 35.66 -0.21
N THR A 299 13.91 35.44 -0.92
CA THR A 299 12.68 36.11 -0.54
C THR A 299 12.16 35.64 0.81
N ASN A 300 12.41 34.38 1.19
CA ASN A 300 12.14 33.90 2.54
C ASN A 300 13.06 34.58 3.59
N ALA A 301 14.36 34.69 3.32
CA ALA A 301 15.29 35.35 4.19
C ALA A 301 14.94 36.84 4.40
N LEU A 302 14.52 37.55 3.35
CA LEU A 302 14.06 38.95 3.46
C LEU A 302 12.74 39.08 4.24
N ARG A 303 11.86 38.13 4.08
CA ARG A 303 10.52 38.11 4.72
C ARG A 303 10.58 37.81 6.21
N TYR A 304 11.41 36.83 6.58
CA TYR A 304 11.47 36.29 7.94
C TYR A 304 12.74 36.77 8.70
N GLY A 305 13.68 37.43 8.02
CA GLY A 305 14.95 37.90 8.56
C GLY A 305 14.89 39.15 9.44
N SER A 306 13.66 39.70 9.68
CA SER A 306 13.44 40.84 10.60
C SER A 306 14.31 42.07 10.33
N GLY A 307 14.66 42.32 9.08
CA GLY A 307 15.57 43.47 8.72
C GLY A 307 17.05 43.20 8.96
N GLY A 308 17.43 42.02 9.39
CA GLY A 308 18.80 41.62 9.58
C GLY A 308 19.57 41.37 8.26
N PRO A 309 20.89 41.29 8.28
CA PRO A 309 21.70 41.03 7.10
C PRO A 309 21.46 39.60 6.60
N VAL A 310 21.43 39.44 5.27
CA VAL A 310 21.32 38.14 4.59
C VAL A 310 22.66 37.86 3.92
N ARG A 311 23.23 36.68 4.17
CA ARG A 311 24.48 36.25 3.55
C ARG A 311 24.23 35.10 2.61
N VAL A 312 24.77 35.17 1.40
CA VAL A 312 24.78 34.12 0.40
C VAL A 312 26.24 33.67 0.19
N ASP A 313 26.49 32.39 0.35
CA ASP A 313 27.78 31.80 0.04
C ASP A 313 27.63 30.83 -1.13
N VAL A 314 28.53 30.90 -2.12
CA VAL A 314 28.63 29.98 -3.24
C VAL A 314 30.04 29.42 -3.30
N ALA A 315 30.17 28.12 -3.22
CA ALA A 315 31.44 27.41 -3.22
C ALA A 315 31.36 26.10 -4.01
N GLN A 316 32.52 25.58 -4.36
CA GLN A 316 32.67 24.27 -4.97
C GLN A 316 33.68 23.46 -4.16
N ASP A 317 33.33 22.24 -3.82
CA ASP A 317 34.20 21.28 -3.15
C ASP A 317 33.90 19.86 -3.59
N ASP A 318 34.94 19.07 -3.83
CA ASP A 318 34.86 17.61 -4.15
C ASP A 318 33.81 17.23 -5.21
N GLY A 319 33.71 17.99 -6.30
CA GLY A 319 32.77 17.72 -7.40
C GLY A 319 31.31 18.14 -7.11
N LEU A 320 31.09 18.85 -6.01
CA LEU A 320 29.77 19.38 -5.60
C LEU A 320 29.83 20.92 -5.58
N ALA A 321 28.76 21.54 -6.07
CA ALA A 321 28.49 22.96 -5.86
C ALA A 321 27.63 23.13 -4.60
N THR A 322 27.98 24.04 -3.74
CA THR A 322 27.18 24.38 -2.55
C THR A 322 26.76 25.83 -2.64
N MET A 323 25.49 26.10 -2.41
CA MET A 323 24.89 27.41 -2.30
C MET A 323 24.15 27.49 -0.95
N SER A 324 24.52 28.48 -0.12
CA SER A 324 23.86 28.67 1.17
C SER A 324 23.29 30.07 1.33
N VAL A 325 22.17 30.19 2.02
CA VAL A 325 21.51 31.46 2.38
C VAL A 325 21.28 31.46 3.88
N ARG A 326 21.91 32.46 4.54
CA ARG A 326 21.80 32.67 5.99
C ARG A 326 21.04 33.96 6.27
N ASP A 327 20.03 33.85 7.11
CA ASP A 327 19.31 34.98 7.72
C ASP A 327 19.51 35.02 9.24
N HIS A 328 19.13 36.15 9.87
CA HIS A 328 19.18 36.38 11.31
C HIS A 328 17.80 36.67 11.89
N GLY A 329 16.77 35.98 11.34
CA GLY A 329 15.38 36.24 11.68
C GLY A 329 14.83 35.38 12.81
N ILE A 330 13.52 35.10 12.69
CA ILE A 330 12.76 34.37 13.72
C ILE A 330 13.24 32.93 13.94
N GLY A 331 13.93 32.33 12.97
CA GLY A 331 14.33 30.93 12.98
C GLY A 331 13.15 29.97 12.86
N VAL A 332 13.43 28.66 12.92
CA VAL A 332 12.47 27.56 12.81
C VAL A 332 12.62 26.64 14.02
N ALA A 333 11.50 26.37 14.70
CA ALA A 333 11.49 25.48 15.84
C ALA A 333 11.88 24.03 15.43
N PRO A 334 12.62 23.27 16.27
CA PRO A 334 13.08 21.92 15.92
C PRO A 334 11.97 20.97 15.45
N ALA A 335 10.78 21.08 16.02
CA ALA A 335 9.63 20.26 15.65
C ALA A 335 9.10 20.54 14.23
N ASP A 336 9.41 21.71 13.67
CA ASP A 336 8.91 22.14 12.35
C ASP A 336 9.97 22.01 11.25
N GLN A 337 11.26 21.77 11.58
CA GLN A 337 12.36 21.81 10.61
C GLN A 337 12.22 20.81 9.47
N ASP A 338 11.70 19.62 9.75
CA ASP A 338 11.43 18.63 8.71
C ASP A 338 10.15 18.95 7.92
N ARG A 339 9.16 19.52 8.63
CA ARG A 339 7.83 19.78 8.08
C ARG A 339 7.76 20.98 7.14
N ILE A 340 8.62 21.98 7.29
CA ILE A 340 8.60 23.16 6.41
C ILE A 340 8.89 22.86 4.94
N PHE A 341 9.42 21.68 4.64
CA PHE A 341 9.61 21.18 3.28
C PHE A 341 8.43 20.36 2.75
N GLU A 342 7.40 20.12 3.55
CA GLU A 342 6.18 19.42 3.12
C GLU A 342 5.22 20.39 2.42
N GLN A 343 4.33 19.82 1.59
CA GLN A 343 3.32 20.61 0.87
C GLN A 343 2.39 21.30 1.85
N PHE A 344 2.17 22.62 1.66
CA PHE A 344 1.22 23.45 2.42
C PHE A 344 1.56 23.65 3.90
N GLU A 345 2.72 23.19 4.34
CA GLU A 345 3.14 23.38 5.72
C GLU A 345 3.63 24.81 5.95
N ARG A 346 3.17 25.39 7.04
CA ARG A 346 3.54 26.71 7.54
C ARG A 346 3.59 26.68 9.05
N THR A 347 4.64 27.18 9.63
CA THR A 347 4.75 27.37 11.09
C THR A 347 3.70 28.37 11.58
N GLU A 348 3.27 28.29 12.83
CA GLU A 348 2.30 29.25 13.41
C GLU A 348 2.81 30.70 13.31
N ASP A 349 4.10 30.91 13.49
CA ASP A 349 4.71 32.25 13.40
C ASP A 349 4.78 32.74 11.96
N SER A 350 5.03 31.87 10.99
CA SER A 350 4.99 32.26 9.57
C SER A 350 3.58 32.65 9.09
N ARG A 351 2.54 32.07 9.65
CA ARG A 351 1.12 32.45 9.36
C ARG A 351 0.78 33.86 9.77
N LYS A 352 1.40 34.37 10.86
CA LYS A 352 1.18 35.74 11.38
C LYS A 352 1.89 36.81 10.54
N HIS A 353 3.00 36.46 9.88
CA HIS A 353 3.89 37.43 9.26
C HIS A 353 3.76 37.58 7.74
N ALA A 354 3.13 36.63 7.05
CA ALA A 354 3.02 36.71 5.58
C ALA A 354 1.92 35.84 4.98
N ALA A 355 1.37 36.25 3.82
CA ALA A 355 0.52 35.45 2.98
C ALA A 355 1.38 34.51 2.08
N GLY A 356 0.89 33.30 1.77
CA GLY A 356 1.54 32.36 0.86
C GLY A 356 1.08 30.93 1.06
N LEU A 357 1.16 30.11 0.01
CA LEU A 357 0.65 28.74 -0.03
C LEU A 357 1.47 27.69 0.75
N GLY A 358 2.66 28.05 1.27
CA GLY A 358 3.56 27.06 1.89
C GLY A 358 4.16 26.08 0.86
N LEU A 359 4.28 26.49 -0.40
CA LEU A 359 4.77 25.64 -1.50
C LEU A 359 6.24 25.91 -1.84
N GLY A 360 6.76 27.10 -1.54
CA GLY A 360 8.08 27.50 -1.99
C GLY A 360 9.21 26.56 -1.58
N LEU A 361 9.31 26.21 -0.29
CA LEU A 361 10.34 25.29 0.20
C LEU A 361 10.13 23.84 -0.31
N TYR A 362 8.90 23.41 -0.46
CA TYR A 362 8.58 22.12 -1.09
C TYR A 362 9.08 22.10 -2.57
N ILE A 363 8.73 23.12 -3.36
CA ILE A 363 9.18 23.25 -4.76
C ILE A 363 10.71 23.31 -4.81
N THR A 364 11.34 24.08 -3.91
CA THR A 364 12.80 24.14 -3.79
C THR A 364 13.42 22.77 -3.57
N ARG A 365 12.90 21.98 -2.62
CA ARG A 365 13.37 20.62 -2.36
C ARG A 365 13.22 19.71 -3.58
N GLU A 366 12.09 19.76 -4.25
CA GLU A 366 11.84 18.92 -5.41
C GLU A 366 12.71 19.31 -6.64
N ILE A 367 12.93 20.62 -6.86
CA ILE A 367 13.88 21.08 -7.89
C ILE A 367 15.29 20.56 -7.59
N VAL A 368 15.76 20.73 -6.34
CA VAL A 368 17.09 20.28 -5.92
C VAL A 368 17.24 18.76 -6.08
N ARG A 369 16.23 17.99 -5.69
CA ARG A 369 16.18 16.52 -5.90
C ARG A 369 16.22 16.12 -7.37
N ALA A 370 15.49 16.83 -8.24
CA ALA A 370 15.51 16.56 -9.67
C ALA A 370 16.89 16.79 -10.30
N HIS A 371 17.72 17.65 -9.68
CA HIS A 371 19.12 17.86 -10.07
C HIS A 371 20.09 16.88 -9.39
N GLY A 372 19.61 15.88 -8.64
CA GLY A 372 20.45 14.94 -7.89
C GLY A 372 21.11 15.53 -6.66
N GLY A 373 20.63 16.70 -6.21
CA GLY A 373 21.16 17.43 -5.07
C GLY A 373 20.40 17.19 -3.76
N THR A 374 20.83 17.90 -2.72
CA THR A 374 20.21 17.90 -1.38
C THR A 374 20.05 19.32 -0.86
N ILE A 375 19.01 19.54 -0.05
CA ILE A 375 18.79 20.76 0.71
C ILE A 375 18.73 20.42 2.20
N SER A 376 19.40 21.21 3.02
CA SER A 376 19.40 21.09 4.48
C SER A 376 19.11 22.44 5.16
N LEU A 377 18.63 22.37 6.39
CA LEU A 377 18.36 23.51 7.25
C LEU A 377 19.09 23.35 8.58
N GLU A 378 19.79 24.42 8.98
CA GLU A 378 20.30 24.63 10.33
C GLU A 378 19.62 25.87 10.89
N SER A 379 18.82 25.78 11.95
CA SER A 379 18.05 26.89 12.48
C SER A 379 17.88 26.80 13.99
N VAL A 380 17.90 27.98 14.62
CA VAL A 380 17.59 28.12 16.04
C VAL A 380 16.57 29.26 16.19
N THR A 381 15.49 28.98 16.91
CA THR A 381 14.42 29.96 17.15
C THR A 381 14.98 31.24 17.73
N GLY A 382 14.70 32.39 17.10
CA GLY A 382 15.18 33.71 17.48
C GLY A 382 16.62 34.02 17.06
N GLN A 383 17.32 33.14 16.36
CA GLN A 383 18.71 33.39 15.91
C GLN A 383 18.87 33.31 14.38
N GLY A 384 17.78 32.96 13.66
CA GLY A 384 17.77 32.87 12.22
C GLY A 384 17.93 31.45 11.67
N SER A 385 18.12 31.35 10.35
CA SER A 385 18.21 30.10 9.62
C SER A 385 19.34 30.10 8.61
N LEU A 386 19.92 28.92 8.37
CA LEU A 386 20.85 28.64 7.29
C LEU A 386 20.27 27.52 6.41
N PHE A 387 19.89 27.88 5.21
CA PHE A 387 19.55 26.92 4.18
C PHE A 387 20.77 26.61 3.33
N ARG A 388 21.07 25.33 3.12
CA ARG A 388 22.19 24.88 2.31
C ARG A 388 21.69 23.95 1.22
N VAL A 389 21.99 24.30 -0.03
CA VAL A 389 21.71 23.48 -1.22
C VAL A 389 23.04 22.96 -1.76
N THR A 390 23.10 21.66 -2.00
CA THR A 390 24.26 20.98 -2.59
C THR A 390 23.83 20.32 -3.90
N LEU A 391 24.57 20.57 -4.98
CA LEU A 391 24.27 20.09 -6.32
C LEU A 391 25.50 19.38 -6.92
N PRO A 392 25.35 18.22 -7.60
CA PRO A 392 26.45 17.67 -8.39
C PRO A 392 26.77 18.62 -9.56
N LEU A 393 28.04 18.79 -9.91
CA LEU A 393 28.46 19.68 -11.01
C LEU A 393 27.93 19.20 -12.38
N LEU A 394 27.71 17.91 -12.53
CA LEU A 394 27.11 17.28 -13.70
C LEU A 394 25.83 16.56 -13.29
N VAL A 395 24.69 17.01 -13.80
CA VAL A 395 23.42 16.27 -13.63
C VAL A 395 23.51 15.02 -14.49
N GLN A 396 23.48 13.84 -13.87
CA GLN A 396 23.22 12.60 -14.61
C GLN A 396 21.77 12.63 -15.08
N ALA A 397 21.56 12.58 -16.40
CA ALA A 397 20.19 12.43 -16.93
C ALA A 397 19.54 11.17 -16.29
N PRO A 398 18.28 11.24 -15.83
CA PRO A 398 17.60 10.07 -15.31
C PRO A 398 17.64 9.00 -16.39
N ALA A 399 18.08 7.80 -16.04
CA ALA A 399 18.07 6.64 -16.93
C ALA A 399 16.63 6.47 -17.43
N ALA A 400 16.43 6.54 -18.74
CA ALA A 400 15.15 6.30 -19.37
C ALA A 400 14.69 4.88 -19.01
N SER A 401 13.68 4.76 -18.16
CA SER A 401 12.99 3.52 -17.80
C SER A 401 11.84 3.24 -18.77
#